data_e1c8c4a721fd5c9c273fd342434188d7
#
_entry.id   e1c8c4a721fd5c9c273fd342434188d7
#
_cell.length_a   1.000
_cell.length_b   1.000
_cell.length_c   1.000
_cell.angle_alpha   90.00
_cell.angle_beta   90.00
_cell.angle_gamma   90.00
#
_symmetry.space_group_name_H-M   'P 1'
#
loop_
_entity.id
_entity.type
_entity.pdbx_description
1 polymer ?
#
loop_
_entity_poly.entity_id
_entity_poly.type
_entity_poly.pdbx_seq_one_letter_code
_entity_poly.pdbx_strand_id
1 'polypeptide(L)'
;WEKAKEMLILPKVMEKMPDVNFYWVGDGPYRDKILPALEKFDNFHWLGHLKYPDEVRQFFSEIDIYALVSGIDMSPHTLLEAGLMKKPILATNVGGISESCKDGETCFLIKKNDSDDWINKISTLLNNKAKMKEMGESGYSYVKENFSWDKIADDFISILETNSKLASNKKN
;
A
#
# COMPACT_ATOMS: atom_id res chain seq x y z
N TRP A 1 -12.72 2.01 -4.64
CA TRP A 1 -13.50 0.75 -4.78
C TRP A 1 -13.75 0.48 -6.27
N GLU A 2 -12.75 0.13 -7.03
CA GLU A 2 -12.92 0.00 -8.50
C GLU A 2 -13.13 -1.42 -8.90
N LYS A 3 -13.04 -2.45 -8.63
CA LYS A 3 -13.44 -3.78 -9.09
C LYS A 3 -13.71 -4.72 -7.92
N ALA A 4 -14.97 -5.06 -7.76
CA ALA A 4 -15.48 -5.92 -6.70
C ALA A 4 -14.69 -7.23 -6.46
N LYS A 5 -14.05 -7.77 -7.48
CA LYS A 5 -13.39 -9.09 -7.39
C LYS A 5 -12.22 -9.14 -6.43
N GLU A 6 -11.43 -8.07 -6.32
CA GLU A 6 -10.22 -8.10 -5.47
C GLU A 6 -10.58 -8.06 -3.99
N MET A 7 -11.62 -7.31 -3.64
CA MET A 7 -12.08 -7.18 -2.26
C MET A 7 -12.85 -8.40 -1.76
N LEU A 8 -13.29 -9.27 -2.67
CA LEU A 8 -14.00 -10.51 -2.31
C LEU A 8 -13.12 -11.55 -1.58
N ILE A 9 -11.82 -11.33 -1.50
CA ILE A 9 -10.93 -12.14 -0.65
C ILE A 9 -11.07 -11.77 0.84
N LEU A 10 -11.46 -10.53 1.15
CA LEU A 10 -11.48 -9.98 2.51
C LEU A 10 -12.40 -10.76 3.47
N PRO A 11 -13.64 -11.17 3.08
CA PRO A 11 -14.47 -12.00 3.94
C PRO A 11 -13.75 -13.24 4.47
N LYS A 12 -13.02 -13.95 3.60
CA LYS A 12 -12.24 -15.13 4.00
C LYS A 12 -11.10 -14.79 4.96
N VAL A 13 -10.44 -13.66 4.75
CA VAL A 13 -9.36 -13.19 5.63
C VAL A 13 -9.93 -12.82 7.00
N MET A 14 -11.02 -12.06 7.05
CA MET A 14 -11.67 -11.63 8.29
C MET A 14 -12.21 -12.81 9.11
N GLU A 15 -12.84 -13.77 8.45
CA GLU A 15 -13.35 -14.99 9.08
C GLU A 15 -12.24 -15.79 9.78
N LYS A 16 -11.03 -15.84 9.17
CA LYS A 16 -9.88 -16.56 9.69
C LYS A 16 -9.07 -15.79 10.73
N MET A 17 -9.34 -14.50 10.88
CA MET A 17 -8.61 -13.60 11.77
C MET A 17 -9.58 -12.78 12.66
N PRO A 18 -10.41 -13.44 13.50
CA PRO A 18 -11.45 -12.76 14.28
C PRO A 18 -10.88 -11.76 15.31
N ASP A 19 -9.64 -11.95 15.75
CA ASP A 19 -8.97 -11.09 16.74
C ASP A 19 -8.26 -9.87 16.09
N VAL A 20 -8.35 -9.73 14.77
CA VAL A 20 -7.75 -8.59 14.01
C VAL A 20 -8.85 -7.65 13.58
N ASN A 21 -8.75 -6.37 13.93
CA ASN A 21 -9.68 -5.36 13.45
C ASN A 21 -9.25 -4.83 12.08
N PHE A 22 -10.20 -4.76 11.14
CA PHE A 22 -10.01 -4.29 9.78
C PHE A 22 -10.72 -2.94 9.59
N TYR A 23 -9.94 -1.88 9.46
CA TYR A 23 -10.44 -0.53 9.22
C TYR A 23 -10.35 -0.19 7.74
N TRP A 24 -11.48 0.15 7.15
CA TRP A 24 -11.57 0.50 5.75
C TRP A 24 -11.81 1.99 5.57
N VAL A 25 -10.91 2.64 4.81
CA VAL A 25 -10.98 4.06 4.47
C VAL A 25 -11.29 4.22 2.99
N GLY A 26 -12.15 5.17 2.69
CA GLY A 26 -12.55 5.52 1.33
C GLY A 26 -13.96 5.06 0.97
N ASP A 27 -14.38 5.46 -0.21
CA ASP A 27 -15.68 5.16 -0.81
C ASP A 27 -15.52 4.94 -2.33
N GLY A 28 -16.57 4.51 -3.01
CA GLY A 28 -16.53 4.35 -4.44
C GLY A 28 -17.77 3.64 -5.00
N PRO A 29 -17.88 3.56 -6.34
CA PRO A 29 -19.09 3.09 -7.02
C PRO A 29 -19.49 1.64 -6.73
N TYR A 30 -18.56 0.83 -6.20
CA TYR A 30 -18.84 -0.56 -5.83
C TYR A 30 -19.13 -0.77 -4.34
N ARG A 31 -19.20 0.30 -3.53
CA ARG A 31 -19.49 0.22 -2.10
C ARG A 31 -20.71 -0.65 -1.81
N ASP A 32 -21.84 -0.33 -2.42
CA ASP A 32 -23.12 -0.99 -2.14
C ASP A 32 -23.13 -2.47 -2.52
N LYS A 33 -22.18 -2.92 -3.35
CA LYS A 33 -22.02 -4.32 -3.72
C LYS A 33 -21.08 -5.08 -2.78
N ILE A 34 -20.15 -4.38 -2.14
CA ILE A 34 -19.07 -4.99 -1.34
C ILE A 34 -19.39 -4.89 0.14
N LEU A 35 -19.81 -3.72 0.60
CA LEU A 35 -20.04 -3.41 2.00
C LEU A 35 -20.95 -4.42 2.71
N PRO A 36 -22.09 -4.86 2.16
CA PRO A 36 -22.95 -5.84 2.81
C PRO A 36 -22.30 -7.21 3.08
N ALA A 37 -21.24 -7.54 2.34
CA ALA A 37 -20.50 -8.78 2.56
C ALA A 37 -19.45 -8.64 3.67
N LEU A 38 -18.97 -7.43 3.93
CA LEU A 38 -17.94 -7.11 4.92
C LEU A 38 -18.56 -6.75 6.28
N GLU A 39 -19.66 -6.02 6.31
CA GLU A 39 -20.38 -5.61 7.54
C GLU A 39 -20.96 -6.78 8.36
N LYS A 40 -20.89 -8.00 7.82
CA LYS A 40 -21.26 -9.23 8.56
C LYS A 40 -20.22 -9.64 9.63
N PHE A 41 -19.05 -9.04 9.57
CA PHE A 41 -17.94 -9.34 10.47
C PHE A 41 -17.82 -8.26 11.54
N ASP A 42 -17.89 -8.62 12.81
CA ASP A 42 -17.80 -7.70 13.95
C ASP A 42 -16.44 -6.96 14.00
N ASN A 43 -15.41 -7.54 13.37
CA ASN A 43 -14.07 -6.98 13.28
C ASN A 43 -13.82 -6.12 12.03
N PHE A 44 -14.88 -5.77 11.28
CA PHE A 44 -14.83 -4.84 10.15
C PHE A 44 -15.38 -3.46 10.53
N HIS A 45 -14.65 -2.41 10.20
CA HIS A 45 -15.01 -1.03 10.51
C HIS A 45 -14.83 -0.15 9.26
N TRP A 46 -15.93 0.36 8.72
CA TRP A 46 -15.86 1.32 7.62
C TRP A 46 -15.88 2.75 8.13
N LEU A 47 -14.83 3.51 7.81
CA LEU A 47 -14.63 4.88 8.27
C LEU A 47 -15.07 5.94 7.24
N GLY A 48 -15.45 5.52 6.02
CA GLY A 48 -15.79 6.46 4.95
C GLY A 48 -14.57 7.26 4.46
N HIS A 49 -14.83 8.50 4.02
CA HIS A 49 -13.77 9.42 3.61
C HIS A 49 -13.15 10.13 4.82
N LEU A 50 -11.83 10.17 4.87
CA LEU A 50 -11.06 10.95 5.83
C LEU A 50 -10.61 12.28 5.20
N LYS A 51 -10.64 13.36 6.00
CA LYS A 51 -10.17 14.68 5.57
C LYS A 51 -8.65 14.70 5.55
N TYR A 52 -8.11 15.03 4.38
CA TYR A 52 -6.67 15.20 4.19
C TYR A 52 -6.22 16.59 4.68
N PRO A 53 -5.04 16.74 5.30
CA PRO A 53 -4.10 15.68 5.65
C PRO A 53 -4.28 15.10 7.08
N ASP A 54 -5.01 15.78 7.96
CA ASP A 54 -4.95 15.54 9.40
C ASP A 54 -5.61 14.22 9.82
N GLU A 55 -6.84 13.94 9.35
CA GLU A 55 -7.52 12.67 9.67
C GLU A 55 -6.79 11.47 9.05
N VAL A 56 -6.18 11.64 7.87
CA VAL A 56 -5.37 10.60 7.23
C VAL A 56 -4.09 10.31 8.04
N ARG A 57 -3.42 11.36 8.55
CA ARG A 57 -2.27 11.19 9.45
C ARG A 57 -2.64 10.49 10.74
N GLN A 58 -3.76 10.90 11.34
CA GLN A 58 -4.28 10.26 12.55
C GLN A 58 -4.56 8.78 12.29
N PHE A 59 -5.27 8.45 11.22
CA PHE A 59 -5.53 7.07 10.81
C PHE A 59 -4.24 6.25 10.71
N PHE A 60 -3.24 6.75 9.95
CA PHE A 60 -1.96 6.06 9.86
C PHE A 60 -1.24 5.93 11.21
N SER A 61 -1.41 6.87 12.14
CA SER A 61 -0.77 6.76 13.45
C SER A 61 -1.36 5.63 14.30
N GLU A 62 -2.64 5.34 14.15
CA GLU A 62 -3.41 4.41 14.98
C GLU A 62 -3.38 2.96 14.48
N ILE A 63 -3.17 2.72 13.18
CA ILE A 63 -3.08 1.36 12.64
C ILE A 63 -1.71 0.72 12.89
N ASP A 64 -1.68 -0.60 12.99
CA ASP A 64 -0.43 -1.38 13.10
C ASP A 64 0.16 -1.73 11.74
N ILE A 65 -0.68 -2.05 10.76
CA ILE A 65 -0.33 -2.53 9.43
C ILE A 65 -1.19 -1.81 8.39
N TYR A 66 -0.56 -1.32 7.33
CA TYR A 66 -1.28 -0.81 6.17
C TYR A 66 -1.45 -1.89 5.11
N ALA A 67 -2.68 -2.07 4.61
CA ALA A 67 -3.01 -3.06 3.60
C ALA A 67 -3.65 -2.41 2.36
N LEU A 68 -3.07 -2.62 1.18
CA LEU A 68 -3.61 -2.20 -0.10
C LEU A 68 -4.09 -3.39 -0.93
N VAL A 69 -5.39 -3.64 -0.91
CA VAL A 69 -6.03 -4.68 -1.72
C VAL A 69 -6.53 -4.08 -3.02
N SER A 70 -5.76 -4.23 -4.09
CA SER A 70 -6.06 -3.62 -5.39
C SER A 70 -6.08 -4.63 -6.52
N GLY A 71 -6.96 -4.42 -7.50
CA GLY A 71 -7.04 -5.22 -8.72
C GLY A 71 -6.13 -4.72 -9.82
N ILE A 72 -5.86 -3.44 -9.84
CA ILE A 72 -4.89 -2.72 -10.67
C ILE A 72 -4.56 -1.40 -9.98
N ASP A 73 -3.30 -1.07 -9.90
CA ASP A 73 -2.83 0.21 -9.43
C ASP A 73 -1.48 0.52 -10.07
N MET A 74 -1.29 1.74 -10.52
CA MET A 74 -0.07 2.11 -11.23
C MET A 74 0.94 2.83 -10.35
N SER A 75 0.47 3.63 -9.39
CA SER A 75 1.34 4.40 -8.48
C SER A 75 0.55 4.87 -7.25
N PRO A 76 0.26 3.95 -6.31
CA PRO A 76 -0.56 4.28 -5.15
C PRO A 76 0.20 5.15 -4.15
N HIS A 77 -0.11 6.43 -4.10
CA HIS A 77 0.51 7.37 -3.15
C HIS A 77 0.33 6.93 -1.69
N THR A 78 -0.73 6.19 -1.39
CA THR A 78 -1.00 5.68 -0.05
C THR A 78 0.08 4.70 0.46
N LEU A 79 0.81 4.01 -0.43
CA LEU A 79 1.99 3.23 -0.02
C LEU A 79 3.12 4.13 0.46
N LEU A 80 3.33 5.28 -0.23
CA LEU A 80 4.37 6.25 0.17
C LEU A 80 3.98 6.92 1.49
N GLU A 81 2.70 7.25 1.66
CA GLU A 81 2.17 7.81 2.92
C GLU A 81 2.35 6.83 4.09
N ALA A 82 2.01 5.55 3.89
CA ALA A 82 2.22 4.50 4.89
C ALA A 82 3.72 4.33 5.23
N GLY A 83 4.60 4.34 4.23
CA GLY A 83 6.05 4.29 4.42
C GLY A 83 6.57 5.47 5.23
N LEU A 84 6.14 6.72 4.90
CA LEU A 84 6.50 7.92 5.68
C LEU A 84 6.01 7.87 7.14
N MET A 85 4.93 7.13 7.40
CA MET A 85 4.40 6.89 8.75
C MET A 85 5.00 5.63 9.40
N LYS A 86 6.04 5.04 8.80
CA LYS A 86 6.75 3.85 9.29
C LYS A 86 5.82 2.65 9.52
N LYS A 87 4.77 2.51 8.70
CA LYS A 87 3.88 1.37 8.79
C LYS A 87 4.39 0.23 7.93
N PRO A 88 4.42 -1.01 8.45
CA PRO A 88 4.61 -2.18 7.60
C PRO A 88 3.46 -2.27 6.59
N ILE A 89 3.81 -2.61 5.36
CA ILE A 89 2.90 -2.56 4.22
C ILE A 89 2.65 -3.98 3.70
N LEU A 90 1.37 -4.30 3.46
CA LEU A 90 0.97 -5.43 2.65
C LEU A 90 0.24 -4.90 1.41
N ALA A 91 0.61 -5.35 0.22
CA ALA A 91 -0.04 -4.89 -1.00
C ALA A 91 -0.21 -6.02 -2.01
N THR A 92 -1.30 -5.99 -2.78
CA THR A 92 -1.46 -6.91 -3.90
C THR A 92 -0.40 -6.61 -4.97
N ASN A 93 0.31 -7.63 -5.44
CA ASN A 93 1.32 -7.48 -6.50
C ASN A 93 0.65 -7.31 -7.87
N VAL A 94 0.28 -6.08 -8.20
CA VAL A 94 -0.36 -5.70 -9.48
C VAL A 94 0.12 -4.33 -9.96
N GLY A 95 0.13 -4.14 -11.28
CA GLY A 95 0.51 -2.87 -11.90
C GLY A 95 1.90 -2.41 -11.49
N GLY A 96 2.03 -1.13 -11.09
CA GLY A 96 3.27 -0.49 -10.66
C GLY A 96 3.53 -0.55 -9.14
N ILE A 97 2.78 -1.35 -8.38
CA ILE A 97 2.95 -1.45 -6.91
C ILE A 97 4.37 -1.89 -6.55
N SER A 98 4.94 -2.87 -7.28
CA SER A 98 6.30 -3.36 -7.06
C SER A 98 7.41 -2.33 -7.34
N GLU A 99 7.09 -1.22 -8.01
CA GLU A 99 8.01 -0.10 -8.21
C GLU A 99 8.05 0.84 -6.99
N SER A 100 6.99 0.80 -6.17
CA SER A 100 6.81 1.68 -5.00
C SER A 100 7.32 1.07 -3.70
N CYS A 101 7.64 -0.24 -3.68
CA CYS A 101 8.16 -0.92 -2.49
C CYS A 101 8.94 -2.19 -2.86
N LYS A 102 9.75 -2.69 -1.92
CA LYS A 102 10.58 -3.89 -2.08
C LYS A 102 10.01 -5.04 -1.25
N ASP A 103 9.69 -6.14 -1.93
CA ASP A 103 9.14 -7.33 -1.27
C ASP A 103 10.09 -7.91 -0.22
N GLY A 104 9.56 -8.22 0.96
CA GLY A 104 10.30 -8.75 2.10
C GLY A 104 11.13 -7.72 2.89
N GLU A 105 11.41 -6.55 2.30
CA GLU A 105 12.18 -5.47 2.95
C GLU A 105 11.28 -4.36 3.47
N THR A 106 10.57 -3.67 2.56
CA THR A 106 9.75 -2.48 2.86
C THR A 106 8.25 -2.77 2.83
N CYS A 107 7.87 -3.89 2.24
CA CYS A 107 6.49 -4.38 2.16
C CYS A 107 6.46 -5.91 2.03
N PHE A 108 5.27 -6.49 2.09
CA PHE A 108 4.99 -7.80 1.51
C PHE A 108 4.10 -7.64 0.29
N LEU A 109 4.55 -8.18 -0.85
CA LEU A 109 3.77 -8.25 -2.07
C LEU A 109 3.04 -9.59 -2.13
N ILE A 110 1.72 -9.52 -2.21
CA ILE A 110 0.83 -10.66 -2.13
C ILE A 110 0.23 -10.92 -3.51
N LYS A 111 0.23 -12.18 -3.93
CA LYS A 111 -0.35 -12.57 -5.20
C LYS A 111 -1.85 -12.24 -5.23
N LYS A 112 -2.29 -11.74 -6.37
CA LYS A 112 -3.69 -11.43 -6.63
C LYS A 112 -4.60 -12.63 -6.33
N ASN A 113 -5.71 -12.39 -5.62
CA ASN A 113 -6.69 -13.39 -5.20
C ASN A 113 -6.17 -14.48 -4.24
N ASP A 114 -5.06 -14.27 -3.56
CA ASP A 114 -4.48 -15.21 -2.62
C ASP A 114 -4.78 -14.83 -1.16
N SER A 115 -5.98 -15.21 -0.70
CA SER A 115 -6.40 -14.95 0.69
C SER A 115 -5.54 -15.67 1.73
N ASP A 116 -4.97 -16.82 1.39
CA ASP A 116 -4.17 -17.60 2.32
C ASP A 116 -2.79 -16.94 2.52
N ASP A 117 -2.21 -16.35 1.47
CA ASP A 117 -0.98 -15.56 1.61
C ASP A 117 -1.24 -14.27 2.40
N TRP A 118 -2.38 -13.59 2.21
CA TRP A 118 -2.78 -12.46 3.06
C TRP A 118 -2.79 -12.84 4.54
N ILE A 119 -3.47 -13.94 4.91
CA ILE A 119 -3.55 -14.43 6.29
C ILE A 119 -2.15 -14.73 6.84
N ASN A 120 -1.31 -15.41 6.06
CA ASN A 120 0.05 -15.78 6.46
C ASN A 120 0.93 -14.56 6.71
N LYS A 121 0.88 -13.55 5.82
CA LYS A 121 1.69 -12.33 5.94
C LYS A 121 1.23 -11.43 7.10
N ILE A 122 -0.09 -11.28 7.29
CA ILE A 122 -0.62 -10.57 8.46
C ILE A 122 -0.16 -11.28 9.74
N SER A 123 -0.35 -12.60 9.83
CA SER A 123 0.06 -13.39 11.00
C SER A 123 1.57 -13.29 11.25
N THR A 124 2.39 -13.29 10.21
CA THR A 124 3.85 -13.14 10.31
C THR A 124 4.22 -11.81 10.98
N LEU A 125 3.58 -10.72 10.58
CA LEU A 125 3.84 -9.41 11.17
C LEU A 125 3.32 -9.34 12.60
N LEU A 126 2.06 -9.72 12.86
CA LEU A 126 1.47 -9.64 14.19
C LEU A 126 2.23 -10.47 15.24
N ASN A 127 2.78 -11.62 14.84
CA ASN A 127 3.58 -12.48 15.72
C ASN A 127 5.06 -12.03 15.83
N ASN A 128 5.50 -11.02 15.08
CA ASN A 128 6.88 -10.56 15.09
C ASN A 128 6.99 -9.03 15.08
N LYS A 129 6.86 -8.43 16.26
CA LYS A 129 6.96 -6.97 16.44
C LYS A 129 8.30 -6.38 15.96
N ALA A 130 9.38 -7.15 16.04
CA ALA A 130 10.68 -6.71 15.53
C ALA A 130 10.65 -6.57 14.00
N LYS A 131 10.07 -7.54 13.29
CA LYS A 131 9.88 -7.49 11.83
C LYS A 131 8.94 -6.36 11.40
N MET A 132 7.86 -6.14 12.15
CA MET A 132 6.97 -4.98 11.89
C MET A 132 7.74 -3.67 11.94
N LYS A 133 8.53 -3.47 13.00
CA LYS A 133 9.33 -2.25 13.18
C LYS A 133 10.39 -2.12 12.08
N GLU A 134 11.14 -3.19 11.81
CA GLU A 134 12.16 -3.24 10.77
C GLU A 134 11.58 -2.84 9.40
N MET A 135 10.47 -3.46 9.00
CA MET A 135 9.80 -3.18 7.72
C MET A 135 9.31 -1.72 7.64
N GLY A 136 8.74 -1.19 8.72
CA GLY A 136 8.32 0.21 8.77
C GLY A 136 9.49 1.20 8.66
N GLU A 137 10.59 0.97 9.35
CA GLU A 137 11.81 1.80 9.25
C GLU A 137 12.44 1.72 7.85
N SER A 138 12.53 0.51 7.29
CA SER A 138 13.02 0.30 5.92
C SER A 138 12.13 1.01 4.90
N GLY A 139 10.80 0.95 5.05
CA GLY A 139 9.84 1.65 4.22
C GLY A 139 10.02 3.16 4.27
N TYR A 140 10.20 3.71 5.46
CA TYR A 140 10.46 5.14 5.65
C TYR A 140 11.74 5.60 4.93
N SER A 141 12.84 4.89 5.13
CA SER A 141 14.11 5.21 4.47
C SER A 141 13.99 5.13 2.95
N TYR A 142 13.38 4.07 2.46
CA TYR A 142 13.17 3.85 1.03
C TYR A 142 12.36 4.97 0.37
N VAL A 143 11.26 5.41 1.00
CA VAL A 143 10.43 6.50 0.46
C VAL A 143 11.20 7.81 0.46
N LYS A 144 11.92 8.14 1.52
CA LYS A 144 12.72 9.38 1.59
C LYS A 144 13.84 9.44 0.56
N GLU A 145 14.47 8.31 0.31
CA GLU A 145 15.61 8.22 -0.62
C GLU A 145 15.17 8.23 -2.09
N ASN A 146 14.01 7.63 -2.41
CA ASN A 146 13.64 7.39 -3.80
C ASN A 146 12.47 8.26 -4.30
N PHE A 147 11.66 8.85 -3.40
CA PHE A 147 10.45 9.58 -3.75
C PHE A 147 10.42 11.02 -3.19
N SER A 148 11.57 11.57 -2.80
CA SER A 148 11.66 12.99 -2.45
C SER A 148 11.59 13.85 -3.70
N TRP A 149 11.05 15.06 -3.58
CA TRP A 149 11.01 16.02 -4.70
C TRP A 149 12.40 16.36 -5.23
N ASP A 150 13.40 16.48 -4.36
CA ASP A 150 14.78 16.73 -4.75
C ASP A 150 15.32 15.60 -5.63
N LYS A 151 15.13 14.35 -5.20
CA LYS A 151 15.55 13.17 -5.99
C LYS A 151 14.85 13.09 -7.34
N ILE A 152 13.54 13.34 -7.38
CA ILE A 152 12.77 13.33 -8.63
C ILE A 152 13.25 14.44 -9.57
N ALA A 153 13.53 15.63 -9.05
CA ALA A 153 14.04 16.76 -9.84
C ALA A 153 15.43 16.44 -10.40
N ASP A 154 16.35 15.91 -9.59
CA ASP A 154 17.70 15.52 -10.02
C ASP A 154 17.67 14.45 -11.12
N ASP A 155 16.84 13.43 -10.96
CA ASP A 155 16.65 12.37 -11.96
C ASP A 155 16.12 12.94 -13.27
N PHE A 156 15.13 13.83 -13.20
CA PHE A 156 14.55 14.46 -14.38
C PHE A 156 15.58 15.32 -15.12
N ILE A 157 16.36 16.13 -14.42
CA ILE A 157 17.44 16.94 -15.00
C ILE A 157 18.48 16.04 -15.68
N SER A 158 18.91 14.97 -15.01
CA SER A 158 19.88 14.01 -15.55
C SER A 158 19.41 13.37 -16.86
N ILE A 159 18.12 13.02 -16.96
CA ILE A 159 17.51 12.49 -18.19
C ILE A 159 17.54 13.53 -19.32
N LEU A 160 17.20 14.79 -19.02
CA LEU A 160 17.23 15.88 -20.00
C LEU A 160 18.63 16.12 -20.54
N GLU A 161 19.63 16.19 -19.68
CA GLU A 161 21.04 16.38 -20.05
C GLU A 161 21.57 15.25 -20.94
N THR A 162 21.25 14.01 -20.57
CA THR A 162 21.66 12.82 -21.34
C THR A 162 21.06 12.84 -22.75
N ASN A 163 19.77 13.14 -22.87
CA ASN A 163 19.08 13.22 -24.17
C ASN A 163 19.59 14.40 -25.01
N SER A 164 19.92 15.51 -24.39
CA SER A 164 20.52 16.69 -25.09
C SER A 164 21.88 16.35 -25.72
N LYS A 165 22.75 15.63 -24.99
CA LYS A 165 24.05 15.17 -25.50
C LYS A 165 23.90 14.14 -26.65
N LEU A 166 22.92 13.24 -26.56
CA LEU A 166 22.62 12.30 -27.64
C LEU A 166 22.10 12.97 -28.90
N ALA A 167 21.29 14.02 -28.75
CA ALA A 167 20.77 14.79 -29.89
C ALA A 167 21.87 15.61 -30.60
N SER A 168 22.85 16.17 -29.87
CA SER A 168 23.99 16.90 -30.45
C SER A 168 24.95 15.98 -31.19
N ASN A 169 25.19 14.78 -30.69
CA ASN A 169 26.07 13.78 -31.36
C ASN A 169 25.50 13.18 -32.66
N LYS A 170 24.19 13.25 -32.88
CA LYS A 170 23.54 12.81 -34.13
C LYS A 170 23.57 13.85 -35.26
N LYS A 171 24.03 15.06 -34.98
CA LYS A 171 24.11 16.15 -35.97
C LYS A 171 25.53 16.35 -36.54
N ASN A 172 26.50 15.61 -36.06
CA ASN A 172 27.86 15.48 -36.58
C ASN A 172 28.05 14.14 -37.28
#